data_88a9af71c900e0371bf58874a372eae5
#
_entry.id   88a9af71c900e0371bf58874a372eae5
#
_cell.length_a   1.000
_cell.length_b   1.000
_cell.length_c   1.000
_cell.angle_alpha   90.00
_cell.angle_beta   90.00
_cell.angle_gamma   90.00
#
_symmetry.space_group_name_H-M   'P 1'
#
loop_
_entity.id
_entity.type
_entity.pdbx_description
1 polymer ?
#
loop_
_entity_poly.entity_id
_entity_poly.type
_entity_poly.pdbx_seq_one_letter_code
_entity_poly.pdbx_strand_id
1 'polypeptide(L)'
;MAEQNTEQTIMVRQVTDVHSNWSYQGELEHGKFSYQLILDDGAQEVLVMPTAEDGKLLRDLIHDADTLYWDTQNEVLLFGNVK
;
A
#
# COMPACT_ATOMS: atom_id res chain seq x y z
N MET A 1 10.73 31.65 2.61
CA MET A 1 10.74 31.20 2.41
C MET A 1 10.78 30.43 2.36
N ALA A 2 10.60 30.08 2.19
CA ALA A 2 10.57 29.31 2.08
C ALA A 2 10.66 28.56 1.71
N GLU A 3 10.75 28.40 1.42
CA GLU A 3 10.89 27.62 1.09
C GLU A 3 10.74 26.76 1.22
N GLN A 4 10.44 26.56 1.53
CA GLN A 4 10.32 25.69 1.68
C GLN A 4 9.85 24.93 1.30
N ASN A 5 9.31 24.84 1.12
CA ASN A 5 8.79 24.09 0.61
C ASN A 5 9.23 23.44 -0.12
N THR A 6 9.55 23.69 -0.36
CA THR A 6 10.06 23.12 -1.18
C THR A 6 10.84 22.19 -0.89
N GLU A 7 11.25 22.16 -0.13
CA GLU A 7 11.92 21.27 0.24
C GLU A 7 11.22 20.34 0.82
N GLN A 8 10.12 20.15 0.57
CA GLN A 8 9.43 19.15 0.98
C GLN A 8 10.02 17.98 0.57
N THR A 9 10.51 17.21 1.39
CA THR A 9 11.04 15.92 1.11
C THR A 9 9.93 15.03 0.69
N ILE A 10 10.00 14.53 -0.46
CA ILE A 10 9.02 13.58 -0.93
C ILE A 10 9.43 12.23 -0.41
N MET A 11 8.64 11.65 0.47
CA MET A 11 8.94 10.36 1.08
C MET A 11 8.22 9.24 0.33
N VAL A 12 8.32 9.24 -0.98
CA VAL A 12 7.66 8.25 -1.81
C VAL A 12 8.66 7.15 -2.15
N ARG A 13 8.27 5.91 -1.92
CA ARG A 13 9.11 4.75 -2.19
C ARG A 13 8.38 3.82 -3.14
N GLN A 14 9.13 3.16 -3.99
CA GLN A 14 8.53 2.22 -4.91
C GLN A 14 8.14 0.95 -4.18
N VAL A 15 6.94 0.46 -4.43
CA VAL A 15 6.50 -0.84 -3.94
C VAL A 15 6.98 -1.88 -4.94
N THR A 16 7.89 -2.72 -4.53
CA THR A 16 8.50 -3.69 -5.43
C THR A 16 7.89 -5.08 -5.32
N ASP A 17 7.12 -5.32 -4.26
CA ASP A 17 6.42 -6.58 -4.12
C ASP A 17 5.25 -6.38 -3.16
N VAL A 18 4.22 -7.20 -3.29
CA VAL A 18 3.04 -7.14 -2.43
C VAL A 18 2.66 -8.55 -2.04
N HIS A 19 2.54 -8.80 -0.74
CA HIS A 19 2.07 -10.07 -0.23
C HIS A 19 0.73 -9.84 0.43
N SER A 20 -0.26 -10.62 0.05
CA SER A 20 -1.58 -10.51 0.65
C SER A 20 -1.84 -11.70 1.55
N ASN A 21 -2.49 -11.45 2.67
CA ASN A 21 -2.82 -12.48 3.62
C ASN A 21 -4.25 -12.30 4.10
N TRP A 22 -4.86 -13.40 4.47
CA TRP A 22 -6.18 -13.38 5.07
C TRP A 22 -6.11 -14.20 6.33
N SER A 23 -6.60 -13.67 7.45
CA SER A 23 -6.59 -14.41 8.69
C SER A 23 -8.00 -14.72 9.16
N TYR A 24 -8.18 -15.95 9.62
CA TYR A 24 -9.41 -16.42 10.19
C TYR A 24 -9.55 -15.84 11.59
N GLN A 25 -10.69 -15.27 11.91
CA GLN A 25 -10.90 -14.61 13.19
C GLN A 25 -11.88 -15.36 14.10
N GLY A 26 -12.46 -16.47 13.63
CA GLY A 26 -13.43 -17.21 14.39
C GLY A 26 -14.68 -17.47 13.59
N GLU A 27 -15.54 -18.35 14.07
CA GLU A 27 -16.66 -18.81 13.26
C GLU A 27 -17.67 -17.74 12.94
N LEU A 28 -17.86 -16.78 13.81
CA LEU A 28 -18.86 -15.75 13.61
C LEU A 28 -18.23 -14.39 13.33
N GLU A 29 -16.94 -14.40 13.02
CA GLU A 29 -16.23 -13.16 12.76
C GLU A 29 -15.80 -13.10 11.31
N HIS A 30 -15.79 -11.90 10.76
CA HIS A 30 -15.24 -11.72 9.43
C HIS A 30 -13.74 -11.92 9.49
N GLY A 31 -13.20 -12.55 8.48
CA GLY A 31 -11.75 -12.65 8.32
C GLY A 31 -11.14 -11.28 8.06
N LYS A 32 -9.85 -11.17 8.27
CA LYS A 32 -9.14 -9.92 8.05
C LYS A 32 -8.11 -10.08 6.97
N PHE A 33 -8.12 -9.15 6.03
CA PHE A 33 -7.11 -9.09 4.99
C PHE A 33 -6.00 -8.17 5.42
N SER A 34 -4.79 -8.51 5.04
CA SER A 34 -3.66 -7.62 5.18
C SER A 34 -2.82 -7.67 3.92
N TYR A 35 -2.22 -6.54 3.58
CA TYR A 35 -1.30 -6.43 2.46
C TYR A 35 0.04 -5.96 3.00
N GLN A 36 1.06 -6.74 2.73
CA GLN A 36 2.42 -6.36 3.10
C GLN A 36 3.07 -5.76 1.86
N LEU A 37 3.39 -4.49 1.94
CA LEU A 37 4.03 -3.78 0.84
C LEU A 37 5.53 -3.80 1.08
N ILE A 38 6.27 -4.35 0.13
CA ILE A 38 7.73 -4.39 0.21
C ILE A 38 8.25 -3.20 -0.58
N LEU A 39 8.98 -2.33 0.07
CA LEU A 39 9.47 -1.10 -0.52
C LEU A 39 10.94 -1.23 -0.87
N ASP A 40 11.31 -0.72 -2.04
CA ASP A 40 12.71 -0.64 -2.48
C ASP A 40 13.43 -1.98 -2.31
N ASP A 41 12.82 -3.04 -2.82
CA ASP A 41 13.40 -4.39 -2.83
C ASP A 41 13.68 -4.95 -1.43
N GLY A 42 12.95 -4.49 -0.45
CA GLY A 42 13.08 -5.01 0.91
C GLY A 42 13.70 -4.07 1.91
N ALA A 43 13.99 -2.83 1.50
CA ALA A 43 14.56 -1.86 2.43
C ALA A 43 13.58 -1.50 3.54
N GLN A 44 12.28 -1.59 3.26
CA GLN A 44 11.26 -1.25 4.23
C GLN A 44 9.98 -2.02 3.90
N GLU A 45 9.17 -2.29 4.91
CA GLU A 45 7.91 -2.98 4.72
C GLU A 45 6.80 -2.21 5.41
N VAL A 46 5.62 -2.21 4.81
CA VAL A 46 4.45 -1.55 5.37
C VAL A 46 3.31 -2.54 5.39
N LEU A 47 2.61 -2.62 6.51
CA LEU A 47 1.45 -3.49 6.62
C LEU A 47 0.19 -2.64 6.53
N VAL A 48 -0.68 -2.97 5.59
CA VAL A 48 -1.95 -2.28 5.38
C VAL A 48 -3.07 -3.27 5.67
N MET A 49 -4.03 -2.86 6.49
CA MET A 49 -5.14 -3.73 6.89
C MET A 49 -6.47 -3.07 6.51
N PRO A 50 -6.88 -3.21 5.26
CA PRO A 50 -8.13 -2.59 4.80
C PRO A 50 -9.35 -3.36 5.28
N THR A 51 -10.51 -2.74 5.15
CA THR A 51 -11.77 -3.46 5.34
C THR A 51 -11.90 -4.52 4.24
N ALA A 52 -12.84 -5.45 4.40
CA ALA A 52 -13.02 -6.49 3.40
C ALA A 52 -13.38 -5.90 2.03
N GLU A 53 -14.22 -4.87 2.00
CA GLU A 53 -14.59 -4.23 0.75
C GLU A 53 -13.42 -3.50 0.11
N ASP A 54 -12.69 -2.74 0.92
CA ASP A 54 -11.53 -2.01 0.41
C ASP A 54 -10.43 -2.97 0.00
N GLY A 55 -10.31 -4.11 0.69
CA GLY A 55 -9.33 -5.11 0.35
C GLY A 55 -9.52 -5.68 -1.04
N LYS A 56 -10.79 -5.91 -1.42
CA LYS A 56 -11.10 -6.42 -2.75
C LYS A 56 -10.79 -5.39 -3.81
N LEU A 57 -11.19 -4.15 -3.59
CA LEU A 57 -10.90 -3.06 -4.53
C LEU A 57 -9.39 -2.85 -4.65
N LEU A 58 -8.70 -2.88 -3.54
CA LEU A 58 -7.26 -2.69 -3.51
C LEU A 58 -6.55 -3.79 -4.30
N ARG A 59 -7.01 -5.04 -4.15
CA ARG A 59 -6.43 -6.15 -4.89
C ARG A 59 -6.54 -5.92 -6.39
N ASP A 60 -7.71 -5.45 -6.85
CA ASP A 60 -7.92 -5.22 -8.27
C ASP A 60 -7.05 -4.07 -8.79
N LEU A 61 -6.94 -3.00 -8.01
CA LEU A 61 -6.11 -1.86 -8.38
C LEU A 61 -4.63 -2.24 -8.43
N ILE A 62 -4.18 -3.03 -7.47
CA ILE A 62 -2.80 -3.49 -7.44
C ILE A 62 -2.51 -4.36 -8.66
N HIS A 63 -3.46 -5.23 -9.02
CA HIS A 63 -3.28 -6.11 -10.15
C HIS A 63 -3.20 -5.33 -11.47
N ASP A 64 -3.98 -4.26 -11.58
CA ASP A 64 -4.08 -3.50 -12.83
C ASP A 64 -3.03 -2.40 -12.96
N ALA A 65 -2.34 -2.05 -11.90
CA ALA A 65 -1.36 -0.97 -11.95
C ALA A 65 -0.02 -1.49 -12.46
N ASP A 66 0.63 -0.72 -13.32
CA ASP A 66 1.97 -1.06 -13.79
C ASP A 66 3.01 -0.83 -12.71
N THR A 67 2.83 0.22 -11.92
CA THR A 67 3.77 0.57 -10.87
C THR A 67 3.00 1.01 -9.63
N LEU A 68 3.60 0.78 -8.48
CA LEU A 68 3.04 1.17 -7.20
C LEU A 68 4.07 1.94 -6.42
N TYR A 69 3.61 2.98 -5.73
CA TYR A 69 4.46 3.76 -4.85
C TYR A 69 3.75 3.97 -3.53
N TRP A 70 4.50 4.10 -2.48
CA TRP A 70 3.97 4.36 -1.15
C TRP A 70 4.56 5.65 -0.62
N ASP A 71 3.69 6.59 -0.24
CA ASP A 71 4.10 7.84 0.40
C ASP A 71 4.20 7.54 1.89
N THR A 72 5.40 7.46 2.41
CA THR A 72 5.62 7.07 3.80
C THR A 72 5.21 8.14 4.78
N GLN A 73 5.13 9.38 4.34
CA GLN A 73 4.77 10.47 5.22
C GLN A 73 3.25 10.60 5.36
N ASN A 74 2.54 10.51 4.27
CA ASN A 74 1.09 10.69 4.25
C ASN A 74 0.32 9.38 4.24
N GLU A 75 1.02 8.25 4.16
CA GLU A 75 0.42 6.92 4.15
C GLU A 75 -0.59 6.77 3.03
N VAL A 76 -0.15 7.11 1.84
CA VAL A 76 -0.97 7.04 0.64
C VAL A 76 -0.33 6.07 -0.36
N LEU A 77 -1.14 5.18 -0.91
CA LEU A 77 -0.69 4.26 -1.95
C LEU A 77 -1.00 4.91 -3.29
N LEU A 78 0.01 5.01 -4.13
CA LEU A 78 -0.08 5.66 -5.43
C LEU A 78 0.01 4.60 -6.52
N PHE A 79 -0.91 4.68 -7.45
CA PHE A 79 -0.97 3.72 -8.57
C PHE A 79 -0.54 4.41 -9.85
N GLY A 80 0.46 3.86 -10.51
CA GLY A 80 0.90 4.39 -11.80
C GLY A 80 0.35 3.54 -12.94
N ASN A 81 -0.18 4.20 -13.95
CA ASN A 81 -0.63 3.55 -15.18
C ASN A 81 -1.65 2.44 -14.94
N VAL A 82 -2.70 2.76 -14.22
CA VAL A 82 -3.78 1.80 -13.98
C VAL A 82 -4.54 1.60 -15.28
N LYS A 83 -4.80 0.36 -15.61
CA LYS A 83 -5.42 -0.01 -16.87
C LYS A 83 -6.92 -0.19 -16.79
#